data_87f4822f749523cd40a9f9a94041e57e
#
_entry.id   87f4822f749523cd40a9f9a94041e57e
#
_cell.length_a   1.000
_cell.length_b   1.000
_cell.length_c   1.000
_cell.angle_alpha   90.00
_cell.angle_beta   90.00
_cell.angle_gamma   90.00
#
_symmetry.space_group_name_H-M   'P 1'
#
loop_
_entity.id
_entity.type
_entity.pdbx_description
1 polymer ?
#
loop_
_entity_poly.entity_id
_entity_poly.type
_entity_poly.pdbx_seq_one_letter_code
_entity_poly.pdbx_strand_id
1 'polypeptide(L)'
;AVLQGDGGGLLENVNRWRGQLGLGPLEQNDLQTELKPVEGLGEDAHLVDINGTSRRSQLEERMVGVIVPQGELTWFYKLMGTPSVVEKSREEFLAYLPQWK
;
A
#
# COMPACT_ATOMS: atom_id res chain seq x y z
N ALA A 1 7.39 4.82 5.95
CA ALA A 1 7.45 4.53 7.39
C ALA A 1 7.95 3.12 7.65
N VAL A 2 8.51 2.90 8.82
CA VAL A 2 9.01 1.61 9.27
C VAL A 2 8.37 1.27 10.61
N LEU A 3 7.90 0.03 10.71
CA LEU A 3 7.36 -0.47 11.97
C LEU A 3 8.05 -1.79 12.33
N GLN A 4 8.18 -2.05 13.61
CA GLN A 4 8.72 -3.31 14.09
C GLN A 4 7.68 -4.40 13.89
N GLY A 5 8.13 -5.59 13.45
CA GLY A 5 7.23 -6.67 13.12
C GLY A 5 6.45 -6.36 11.84
N ASP A 6 5.20 -6.76 11.80
CA ASP A 6 4.34 -6.55 10.63
C ASP A 6 3.37 -5.37 10.79
N GLY A 7 3.58 -4.55 11.82
CA GLY A 7 2.77 -3.36 12.03
C GLY A 7 1.31 -3.64 12.37
N GLY A 8 1.02 -4.79 12.96
CA GLY A 8 -0.33 -5.18 13.31
C GLY A 8 -0.96 -6.17 12.35
N GLY A 9 -0.19 -6.63 11.37
CA GLY A 9 -0.66 -7.59 10.39
C GLY A 9 -1.00 -6.95 9.05
N LEU A 10 -0.88 -7.74 8.01
CA LEU A 10 -1.09 -7.27 6.64
C LEU A 10 -2.53 -6.79 6.43
N LEU A 11 -3.49 -7.59 6.86
CA LEU A 11 -4.91 -7.24 6.71
C LEU A 11 -5.25 -5.93 7.44
N GLU A 12 -4.76 -5.78 8.65
CA GLU A 12 -5.04 -4.59 9.45
C GLU A 12 -4.44 -3.34 8.81
N ASN A 13 -3.23 -3.45 8.27
CA ASN A 13 -2.59 -2.33 7.59
C ASN A 13 -3.32 -1.92 6.32
N VAL A 14 -3.73 -2.89 5.52
CA VAL A 14 -4.49 -2.62 4.29
C VAL A 14 -5.83 -1.98 4.66
N ASN A 15 -6.50 -2.47 5.68
CA ASN A 15 -7.79 -1.92 6.10
C ASN A 15 -7.65 -0.51 6.65
N ARG A 16 -6.53 -0.20 7.31
CA ARG A 16 -6.27 1.15 7.77
C ARG A 16 -6.16 2.10 6.57
N TRP A 17 -5.45 1.70 5.53
CA TRP A 17 -5.34 2.50 4.32
C TRP A 17 -6.68 2.66 3.61
N ARG A 18 -7.45 1.57 3.53
CA ARG A 18 -8.78 1.64 2.93
C ARG A 18 -9.67 2.60 3.69
N GLY A 19 -9.60 2.59 5.01
CA GLY A 19 -10.36 3.53 5.83
C GLY A 19 -10.03 4.99 5.56
N GLN A 20 -8.78 5.30 5.26
CA GLN A 20 -8.38 6.66 4.92
C GLN A 20 -9.05 7.15 3.63
N LEU A 21 -9.42 6.23 2.75
CA LEU A 21 -10.09 6.54 1.49
C LEU A 21 -11.59 6.24 1.54
N GLY A 22 -12.15 6.14 2.73
CA GLY A 22 -13.57 5.94 2.90
C GLY A 22 -14.10 4.58 2.48
N LEU A 23 -13.22 3.61 2.32
CA LEU A 23 -13.60 2.27 1.89
C LEU A 23 -13.80 1.36 3.09
N GLY A 24 -14.71 0.41 2.96
CA GLY A 24 -14.97 -0.58 4.01
C GLY A 24 -13.81 -1.55 4.16
N PRO A 25 -13.73 -2.23 5.31
CA PRO A 25 -12.67 -3.20 5.54
C PRO A 25 -12.84 -4.46 4.72
N LEU A 26 -11.71 -5.06 4.34
CA LEU A 26 -11.68 -6.37 3.70
C LEU A 26 -11.65 -7.44 4.77
N GLU A 27 -12.07 -8.63 4.39
CA GLU A 27 -11.87 -9.82 5.21
C GLU A 27 -10.61 -10.56 4.74
N GLN A 28 -10.12 -11.49 5.55
CA GLN A 28 -8.89 -12.21 5.24
C GLN A 28 -8.94 -12.88 3.87
N ASN A 29 -10.10 -13.42 3.48
CA ASN A 29 -10.23 -14.09 2.19
C ASN A 29 -10.11 -13.14 1.00
N ASP A 30 -10.41 -11.86 1.19
CA ASP A 30 -10.35 -10.86 0.12
C ASP A 30 -8.94 -10.31 -0.07
N LEU A 31 -8.09 -10.51 0.91
CA LEU A 31 -6.76 -9.92 0.92
C LEU A 31 -5.91 -10.38 -0.27
N GLN A 32 -6.00 -11.66 -0.61
CA GLN A 32 -5.22 -12.21 -1.71
C GLN A 32 -5.58 -11.58 -3.06
N THR A 33 -6.84 -11.17 -3.22
CA THR A 33 -7.29 -10.53 -4.44
C THR A 33 -6.76 -9.10 -4.56
N GLU A 34 -6.67 -8.40 -3.43
CA GLU A 34 -6.23 -7.01 -3.38
C GLU A 34 -4.71 -6.85 -3.46
N LEU A 35 -3.97 -7.82 -2.96
CA LEU A 35 -2.52 -7.73 -2.92
C LEU A 35 -1.90 -8.26 -4.20
N LYS A 36 -0.90 -7.54 -4.69
CA LYS A 36 -0.15 -7.94 -5.86
C LYS A 36 1.32 -8.05 -5.53
N PRO A 37 2.06 -8.97 -6.18
CA PRO A 37 3.50 -9.07 -5.95
C PRO A 37 4.24 -7.85 -6.50
N VAL A 38 5.41 -7.59 -5.92
CA VAL A 38 6.28 -6.50 -6.38
C VAL A 38 7.64 -7.09 -6.73
N GLU A 39 8.04 -6.96 -7.98
CA GLU A 39 9.33 -7.46 -8.41
C GLU A 39 10.47 -6.68 -7.79
N GLY A 40 11.53 -7.37 -7.42
CA GLY A 40 12.76 -6.75 -6.91
C GLY A 40 12.75 -6.44 -5.42
N LEU A 41 11.64 -6.63 -4.73
CA LEU A 41 11.52 -6.28 -3.31
C LEU A 41 11.35 -7.49 -2.38
N GLY A 42 11.52 -8.70 -2.92
CA GLY A 42 11.37 -9.91 -2.12
C GLY A 42 10.02 -10.57 -2.32
N GLU A 43 9.93 -11.84 -1.89
CA GLU A 43 8.74 -12.65 -2.09
C GLU A 43 7.55 -12.16 -1.28
N ASP A 44 7.81 -11.54 -0.13
CA ASP A 44 6.76 -11.10 0.77
C ASP A 44 6.37 -9.64 0.58
N ALA A 45 6.92 -8.97 -0.43
CA ALA A 45 6.54 -7.60 -0.74
C ALA A 45 5.23 -7.58 -1.50
N HIS A 46 4.32 -6.71 -1.08
CA HIS A 46 2.98 -6.63 -1.66
C HIS A 46 2.61 -5.21 -2.01
N LEU A 47 1.89 -5.05 -3.11
CA LEU A 47 1.40 -3.76 -3.58
C LEU A 47 -0.12 -3.71 -3.47
N VAL A 48 -0.62 -2.58 -3.01
CA VAL A 48 -2.04 -2.28 -2.96
C VAL A 48 -2.27 -1.02 -3.78
N ASP A 49 -3.29 -1.03 -4.64
CA ASP A 49 -3.63 0.14 -5.46
C ASP A 49 -5.13 0.37 -5.29
N ILE A 50 -5.48 1.42 -4.57
CA ILE A 50 -6.87 1.67 -4.19
C ILE A 50 -7.31 3.09 -4.52
N ASN A 51 -8.58 3.23 -4.87
CA ASN A 51 -9.22 4.51 -5.14
C ASN A 51 -10.39 4.71 -4.18
N GLY A 52 -10.59 5.94 -3.74
CA GLY A 52 -11.70 6.26 -2.86
C GLY A 52 -11.80 7.75 -2.63
N THR A 53 -12.62 8.13 -1.67
CA THR A 53 -12.77 9.52 -1.25
C THR A 53 -12.07 9.70 0.08
N SER A 54 -11.04 10.55 0.09
CA SER A 54 -10.28 10.80 1.30
C SER A 54 -11.16 11.39 2.38
N ARG A 55 -11.11 10.83 3.57
CA ARG A 55 -11.84 11.36 4.71
C ARG A 55 -11.30 12.72 5.14
N ARG A 56 -10.03 12.97 4.86
CA ARG A 56 -9.38 14.21 5.25
C ARG A 56 -9.66 15.34 4.27
N SER A 57 -9.49 15.09 2.97
CA SER A 57 -9.64 16.11 1.94
C SER A 57 -11.05 16.21 1.37
N GLN A 58 -11.86 15.16 1.54
CA GLN A 58 -13.18 15.03 0.93
C GLN A 58 -13.13 14.96 -0.59
N LEU A 59 -11.93 14.73 -1.15
CA LEU A 59 -11.72 14.65 -2.59
C LEU A 59 -11.42 13.20 -2.98
N GLU A 60 -11.66 12.88 -4.25
CA GLU A 60 -11.29 11.58 -4.79
C GLU A 60 -9.77 11.47 -4.83
N GLU A 61 -9.25 10.38 -4.28
CA GLU A 61 -7.82 10.14 -4.22
C GLU A 61 -7.51 8.69 -4.54
N ARG A 62 -6.30 8.46 -5.02
CA ARG A 62 -5.76 7.14 -5.26
C ARG A 62 -4.52 6.94 -4.40
N MET A 63 -4.37 5.74 -3.88
CA MET A 63 -3.21 5.37 -3.08
C MET A 63 -2.57 4.13 -3.66
N VAL A 64 -1.26 4.19 -3.91
CA VAL A 64 -0.45 3.03 -4.22
C VAL A 64 0.44 2.81 -3.01
N GLY A 65 0.28 1.69 -2.35
CA GLY A 65 1.04 1.35 -1.16
C GLY A 65 1.83 0.08 -1.36
N VAL A 66 3.05 0.05 -0.85
CA VAL A 66 3.89 -1.13 -0.91
C VAL A 66 4.31 -1.50 0.51
N ILE A 67 4.16 -2.77 0.83
CA ILE A 67 4.49 -3.31 2.15
C ILE A 67 5.61 -4.31 1.97
N VAL A 68 6.74 -4.06 2.63
CA VAL A 68 7.95 -4.87 2.48
C VAL A 68 8.40 -5.37 3.85
N PRO A 69 8.06 -6.61 4.22
CA PRO A 69 8.61 -7.22 5.42
C PRO A 69 10.10 -7.51 5.24
N GLN A 70 10.90 -7.16 6.25
CA GLN A 70 12.35 -7.39 6.20
C GLN A 70 12.84 -7.79 7.59
N GLY A 71 12.98 -9.08 7.83
CA GLY A 71 13.36 -9.58 9.13
C GLY A 71 12.32 -9.18 10.17
N GLU A 72 12.75 -8.43 11.18
CA GLU A 72 11.86 -7.99 12.24
C GLU A 72 11.21 -6.64 11.96
N LEU A 73 11.52 -6.03 10.83
CA LEU A 73 10.99 -4.73 10.44
C LEU A 73 10.08 -4.86 9.23
N THR A 74 9.11 -3.96 9.14
CA THR A 74 8.25 -3.87 7.98
C THR A 74 8.29 -2.45 7.45
N TRP A 75 8.63 -2.30 6.18
CA TRP A 75 8.70 -1.01 5.50
C TRP A 75 7.41 -0.75 4.77
N PHE A 76 6.91 0.46 4.90
CA PHE A 76 5.68 0.90 4.23
C PHE A 76 6.01 2.09 3.34
N TYR A 77 5.71 1.98 2.06
CA TYR A 77 5.90 3.05 1.09
C TYR A 77 4.55 3.42 0.52
N LYS A 78 4.25 4.69 0.47
CA LYS A 78 2.92 5.13 0.07
C LYS A 78 2.99 6.33 -0.86
N LEU A 79 2.28 6.24 -2.00
CA LEU A 79 2.06 7.35 -2.92
C LEU A 79 0.56 7.62 -2.93
N MET A 80 0.16 8.85 -2.60
CA MET A 80 -1.24 9.21 -2.51
C MET A 80 -1.47 10.59 -3.09
N GLY A 81 -2.57 10.77 -3.80
CA GLY A 81 -2.94 12.04 -4.40
C GLY A 81 -4.13 11.87 -5.32
N THR A 82 -4.36 12.85 -6.19
CA THR A 82 -5.42 12.71 -7.18
C THR A 82 -5.14 11.53 -8.09
N PRO A 83 -6.18 10.85 -8.59
CA PRO A 83 -5.96 9.66 -9.42
C PRO A 83 -5.05 9.91 -10.64
N SER A 84 -5.18 11.05 -11.30
CA SER A 84 -4.36 11.33 -12.47
C SER A 84 -2.88 11.56 -12.12
N VAL A 85 -2.61 12.23 -11.00
CA VAL A 85 -1.24 12.46 -10.56
C VAL A 85 -0.58 11.15 -10.13
N VAL A 86 -1.31 10.31 -9.41
CA VAL A 86 -0.79 9.01 -8.99
C VAL A 86 -0.52 8.13 -10.21
N GLU A 87 -1.40 8.13 -11.20
CA GLU A 87 -1.18 7.37 -12.43
C GLU A 87 0.12 7.79 -13.12
N LYS A 88 0.38 9.07 -13.22
CA LYS A 88 1.60 9.58 -13.85
C LYS A 88 2.86 9.26 -13.05
N SER A 89 2.75 9.24 -11.74
CA SER A 89 3.89 9.08 -10.85
C SER A 89 4.17 7.64 -10.44
N ARG A 90 3.25 6.74 -10.76
CA ARG A 90 3.30 5.36 -10.26
C ARG A 90 4.58 4.62 -10.65
N GLU A 91 4.96 4.67 -11.91
CA GLU A 91 6.16 3.97 -12.38
C GLU A 91 7.42 4.53 -11.72
N GLU A 92 7.50 5.85 -11.63
CA GLU A 92 8.62 6.51 -11.00
C GLU A 92 8.71 6.18 -9.51
N PHE A 93 7.56 6.17 -8.84
CA PHE A 93 7.49 5.79 -7.43
C PHE A 93 8.02 4.38 -7.22
N LEU A 94 7.57 3.43 -8.03
CA LEU A 94 8.00 2.04 -7.91
C LEU A 94 9.49 1.87 -8.22
N ALA A 95 10.01 2.67 -9.16
CA ALA A 95 11.42 2.63 -9.52
C ALA A 95 12.33 3.18 -8.42
N TYR A 96 11.82 4.06 -7.57
CA TYR A 96 12.59 4.62 -6.47
C TYR A 96 12.64 3.73 -5.24
N LEU A 97 11.81 2.71 -5.17
CA LEU A 97 11.82 1.83 -4.01
C LEU A 97 13.14 1.06 -3.94
N PRO A 98 13.67 0.84 -2.73
CA PRO A 98 14.90 0.06 -2.58
C PRO A 98 14.73 -1.35 -3.13
N GLN A 99 15.73 -1.84 -3.83
CA GLN A 99 15.72 -3.20 -4.36
C GLN A 99 16.43 -4.11 -3.37
N TRP A 100 15.70 -5.06 -2.82
CA TRP A 100 16.25 -6.03 -1.86
C TRP A 100 16.60 -7.32 -2.59
N LYS A 101 17.77 -7.83 -2.31
CA LYS A 101 18.20 -9.09 -2.91
C LYS A 101 18.55 -10.10 -1.83
#